data_ca123aaba93c67bebfc00500c49663cf
#
_entry.id   ca123aaba93c67bebfc00500c49663cf
#
_cell.length_a   1.000
_cell.length_b   1.000
_cell.length_c   1.000
_cell.angle_alpha   90.00
_cell.angle_beta   90.00
_cell.angle_gamma   90.00
#
_symmetry.space_group_name_H-M   'P 1'
#
loop_
_entity.id
_entity.type
_entity.pdbx_description
1 polymer ?
#
loop_
_entity_poly.entity_id
_entity_poly.type
_entity_poly.pdbx_seq_one_letter_code
_entity_poly.pdbx_strand_id
1 'polypeptide(L)'
;MRTLAALILGASLAAACTGGPAPSPADPAIGTTPAVAAPAAAVALKDIPRTSGSPAAPATSVPAIGKGDLADIAGRSYLRVLVTPEQAHFETRDGRHRGRTVDAVDAFAAILNNALPRPVQVAYIATPEDALVTALLAGKGDIAVNLRLTFERDDQVSFAPPVRTGIREWIVTGPSVPALVSLEDVGGRTVHVRRGSDHHASLIRLNTQLKNINRAPATITVGSAAQTDEDLLQLVNAGKLPATIVDDYVFEACCAALSGLNVNRDVAVSQDGIIAWATRKDAVALSAAVRDFFSTHRLSWP
;
A
#
# COMPACT_ATOMS: atom_id res chain seq x y z
N MET A 1 19.43 32.86 55.43
CA MET A 1 19.51 32.25 56.80
C MET A 1 19.45 30.72 56.61
N ARG A 2 20.58 30.10 56.96
CA ARG A 2 20.78 28.78 57.60
C ARG A 2 20.22 27.56 56.83
N THR A 3 21.06 26.87 56.12
CA THR A 3 21.98 25.73 56.49
C THR A 3 21.31 24.59 57.27
N LEU A 4 21.30 23.37 56.75
CA LEU A 4 22.12 22.27 57.29
C LEU A 4 22.14 21.05 56.38
N ALA A 5 23.37 20.54 56.15
CA ALA A 5 23.71 19.29 55.56
C ALA A 5 23.72 18.17 56.63
N ALA A 6 23.52 16.92 56.25
CA ALA A 6 23.98 15.77 57.03
C ALA A 6 24.43 14.65 56.12
N LEU A 7 25.71 14.40 56.14
CA LEU A 7 26.48 13.25 55.65
C LEU A 7 26.35 12.11 56.67
N ILE A 8 26.13 10.85 56.27
CA ILE A 8 26.51 9.68 57.09
C ILE A 8 27.23 8.67 56.20
N LEU A 9 28.47 8.43 56.53
CA LEU A 9 29.38 7.36 56.09
C LEU A 9 29.11 6.10 56.94
N GLY A 10 29.32 4.91 56.41
CA GLY A 10 29.37 3.64 57.17
C GLY A 10 29.65 2.47 56.22
N ALA A 11 30.81 2.18 56.02
CA ALA A 11 31.80 1.14 56.35
C ALA A 11 31.46 -0.30 55.94
N SER A 12 32.42 -0.84 55.22
CA SER A 12 32.61 -2.22 54.74
C SER A 12 32.59 -3.30 55.82
N LEU A 13 32.12 -4.51 55.45
CA LEU A 13 32.71 -5.74 56.01
C LEU A 13 32.73 -6.81 54.90
N ALA A 14 33.92 -7.26 54.56
CA ALA A 14 34.17 -8.40 53.70
C ALA A 14 34.13 -9.70 54.53
N ALA A 15 33.46 -10.71 54.03
CA ALA A 15 33.62 -12.09 54.49
C ALA A 15 33.79 -13.01 53.28
N ALA A 16 34.99 -13.53 53.13
CA ALA A 16 35.32 -14.58 52.18
C ALA A 16 34.83 -15.92 52.71
N CYS A 17 34.08 -16.68 51.94
CA CYS A 17 33.89 -18.12 52.14
C CYS A 17 34.15 -18.85 50.81
N THR A 18 35.21 -19.63 50.80
CA THR A 18 35.61 -20.61 49.80
C THR A 18 34.63 -21.80 49.83
N GLY A 19 33.95 -22.03 48.73
CA GLY A 19 33.13 -23.24 48.52
C GLY A 19 33.28 -23.69 47.06
N GLY A 20 33.85 -24.88 46.85
CA GLY A 20 34.10 -25.43 45.53
C GLY A 20 32.81 -25.77 44.78
N PRO A 21 32.90 -26.01 43.44
CA PRO A 21 31.75 -26.21 42.62
C PRO A 21 31.08 -27.59 42.81
N ALA A 22 29.77 -27.57 43.02
CA ALA A 22 28.93 -28.78 43.00
C ALA A 22 28.75 -29.26 41.52
N PRO A 23 28.60 -30.58 41.30
CA PRO A 23 28.40 -31.09 39.93
C PRO A 23 27.01 -30.71 39.42
N SER A 24 27.02 -30.23 38.17
CA SER A 24 25.84 -29.92 37.39
C SER A 24 25.01 -31.19 37.09
N PRO A 25 23.68 -31.15 37.19
CA PRO A 25 22.86 -32.26 36.72
C PRO A 25 22.90 -32.37 35.20
N ALA A 26 22.99 -33.60 34.70
CA ALA A 26 23.01 -33.92 33.28
C ALA A 26 21.74 -33.38 32.55
N ASP A 27 21.94 -32.70 31.46
CA ASP A 27 20.90 -32.27 30.52
C ASP A 27 20.16 -33.49 29.93
N PRO A 28 18.81 -33.46 29.89
CA PRO A 28 18.07 -34.46 29.14
C PRO A 28 18.33 -34.27 27.64
N ALA A 29 18.58 -35.36 26.94
CA ALA A 29 18.85 -35.42 25.50
C ALA A 29 17.78 -34.64 24.72
N ILE A 30 18.23 -33.62 23.96
CA ILE A 30 17.42 -32.87 23.04
C ILE A 30 17.02 -33.83 21.91
N GLY A 31 15.74 -34.15 21.85
CA GLY A 31 15.14 -34.90 20.75
C GLY A 31 15.37 -34.16 19.43
N THR A 32 15.83 -34.90 18.43
CA THR A 32 16.02 -34.43 17.06
C THR A 32 14.72 -33.86 16.52
N THR A 33 14.65 -32.55 16.42
CA THR A 33 13.58 -31.85 15.70
C THR A 33 13.64 -32.29 14.23
N PRO A 34 12.52 -32.69 13.60
CA PRO A 34 12.52 -32.99 12.18
C PRO A 34 12.93 -31.75 11.40
N ALA A 35 13.85 -31.92 10.48
CA ALA A 35 14.33 -30.85 9.61
C ALA A 35 13.13 -30.22 8.89
N VAL A 36 12.89 -28.95 9.19
CA VAL A 36 11.94 -28.12 8.41
C VAL A 36 12.51 -28.08 6.98
N ALA A 37 11.75 -28.63 6.04
CA ALA A 37 12.09 -28.55 4.63
C ALA A 37 12.38 -27.12 4.24
N ALA A 38 13.51 -26.89 3.57
CA ALA A 38 13.89 -25.59 3.07
C ALA A 38 12.76 -25.02 2.20
N PRO A 39 12.38 -23.73 2.36
CA PRO A 39 11.36 -23.15 1.51
C PRO A 39 11.82 -23.24 0.05
N ALA A 40 10.90 -23.69 -0.82
CA ALA A 40 11.12 -23.71 -2.26
C ALA A 40 11.61 -22.33 -2.70
N ALA A 41 12.61 -22.30 -3.57
CA ALA A 41 13.22 -21.07 -4.05
C ALA A 41 12.14 -20.11 -4.55
N ALA A 42 12.08 -18.92 -3.97
CA ALA A 42 11.11 -17.88 -4.35
C ALA A 42 11.38 -17.51 -5.83
N VAL A 43 10.41 -17.76 -6.70
CA VAL A 43 10.48 -17.33 -8.10
C VAL A 43 10.28 -15.82 -8.09
N ALA A 44 11.31 -15.07 -8.51
CA ALA A 44 11.19 -13.62 -8.62
C ALA A 44 10.22 -13.27 -9.74
N LEU A 45 9.35 -12.25 -9.55
CA LEU A 45 8.37 -11.82 -10.55
C LEU A 45 8.98 -11.44 -11.91
N LYS A 46 10.26 -11.06 -11.93
CA LYS A 46 11.04 -10.82 -13.17
C LYS A 46 11.19 -12.07 -14.04
N ASP A 47 11.08 -13.26 -13.43
CA ASP A 47 11.26 -14.56 -14.08
C ASP A 47 9.93 -15.18 -14.53
N ILE A 48 8.79 -14.52 -14.24
CA ILE A 48 7.48 -14.90 -14.77
C ILE A 48 7.38 -14.35 -16.19
N PRO A 49 7.13 -15.19 -17.20
CA PRO A 49 6.94 -14.73 -18.57
C PRO A 49 5.86 -13.65 -18.58
N ARG A 50 6.17 -12.46 -19.11
CA ARG A 50 5.18 -11.41 -19.31
C ARG A 50 4.16 -11.94 -20.31
N THR A 51 3.02 -12.37 -19.80
CA THR A 51 1.90 -12.71 -20.65
C THR A 51 1.44 -11.44 -21.34
N SER A 52 1.13 -11.54 -22.61
CA SER A 52 0.70 -10.42 -23.46
C SER A 52 -0.71 -9.95 -23.07
N GLY A 53 -0.84 -9.39 -21.84
CA GLY A 53 -2.09 -8.84 -21.28
C GLY A 53 -3.21 -9.89 -21.09
N SER A 54 -3.80 -9.88 -19.91
CA SER A 54 -5.00 -10.68 -19.65
C SER A 54 -6.16 -10.16 -20.52
N PRO A 55 -6.91 -11.01 -21.24
CA PRO A 55 -8.08 -10.55 -21.98
C PRO A 55 -9.08 -9.93 -20.99
N ALA A 56 -9.63 -8.75 -21.31
CA ALA A 56 -10.72 -8.20 -20.54
C ALA A 56 -11.87 -9.21 -20.55
N ALA A 57 -12.43 -9.53 -19.39
CA ALA A 57 -13.64 -10.33 -19.32
C ALA A 57 -14.71 -9.67 -20.20
N PRO A 58 -15.46 -10.43 -21.04
CA PRO A 58 -16.49 -9.84 -21.87
C PRO A 58 -17.47 -9.06 -21.01
N ALA A 59 -17.78 -7.83 -21.40
CA ALA A 59 -18.58 -6.85 -20.65
C ALA A 59 -20.00 -7.36 -20.24
N THR A 60 -20.41 -8.52 -20.70
CA THR A 60 -21.73 -9.10 -20.50
C THR A 60 -21.86 -9.97 -19.24
N SER A 61 -20.81 -10.18 -18.46
CA SER A 61 -20.89 -11.04 -17.27
C SER A 61 -19.96 -10.62 -16.14
N VAL A 62 -20.11 -9.39 -15.64
CA VAL A 62 -19.57 -9.11 -14.30
C VAL A 62 -20.31 -10.02 -13.32
N PRO A 63 -19.62 -10.94 -12.62
CA PRO A 63 -20.29 -11.89 -11.73
C PRO A 63 -21.12 -11.17 -10.69
N ALA A 64 -22.28 -11.73 -10.36
CA ALA A 64 -23.21 -11.16 -9.41
C ALA A 64 -22.51 -10.74 -8.10
N ILE A 65 -23.00 -9.64 -7.51
CA ILE A 65 -22.60 -9.20 -6.16
C ILE A 65 -22.85 -10.37 -5.20
N GLY A 66 -21.84 -10.67 -4.37
CA GLY A 66 -21.97 -11.71 -3.36
C GLY A 66 -20.69 -11.84 -2.54
N LYS A 67 -20.86 -12.16 -1.30
CA LYS A 67 -19.76 -12.49 -0.38
C LYS A 67 -19.43 -13.97 -0.54
N GLY A 68 -18.24 -14.38 -0.13
CA GLY A 68 -17.80 -15.77 -0.15
C GLY A 68 -16.29 -15.87 0.02
N ASP A 69 -15.82 -17.09 0.21
CA ASP A 69 -14.41 -17.41 0.33
C ASP A 69 -13.93 -18.25 -0.87
N LEU A 70 -12.78 -18.88 -0.82
CA LEU A 70 -12.18 -19.62 -1.94
C LEU A 70 -13.13 -20.67 -2.56
N ALA A 71 -13.90 -21.37 -1.76
CA ALA A 71 -14.87 -22.35 -2.26
C ALA A 71 -15.95 -21.72 -3.16
N ASP A 72 -16.44 -20.54 -2.76
CA ASP A 72 -17.43 -19.79 -3.53
C ASP A 72 -16.83 -19.21 -4.81
N ILE A 73 -15.55 -18.76 -4.74
CA ILE A 73 -14.79 -18.27 -5.88
C ILE A 73 -14.62 -19.40 -6.92
N ALA A 74 -14.20 -20.58 -6.47
CA ALA A 74 -14.07 -21.75 -7.32
C ALA A 74 -15.43 -22.19 -7.92
N GLY A 75 -16.50 -22.12 -7.12
CA GLY A 75 -17.87 -22.46 -7.55
C GLY A 75 -18.38 -21.58 -8.70
N ARG A 76 -18.10 -20.28 -8.68
CA ARG A 76 -18.49 -19.32 -9.72
C ARG A 76 -17.47 -19.15 -10.85
N SER A 77 -16.27 -19.74 -10.71
CA SER A 77 -15.17 -19.68 -11.69
C SER A 77 -14.61 -18.28 -11.99
N TYR A 78 -14.79 -17.32 -11.08
CA TYR A 78 -14.29 -15.95 -11.20
C TYR A 78 -13.71 -15.42 -9.89
N LEU A 79 -12.50 -14.84 -9.99
CA LEU A 79 -11.88 -14.00 -8.96
C LEU A 79 -12.12 -12.54 -9.33
N ARG A 80 -12.86 -11.80 -8.51
CA ARG A 80 -13.20 -10.39 -8.74
C ARG A 80 -12.20 -9.50 -8.05
N VAL A 81 -11.51 -8.66 -8.83
CA VAL A 81 -10.46 -7.78 -8.33
C VAL A 81 -10.89 -6.33 -8.49
N LEU A 82 -11.05 -5.64 -7.38
CA LEU A 82 -11.31 -4.20 -7.33
C LEU A 82 -10.00 -3.46 -7.56
N VAL A 83 -9.97 -2.58 -8.54
CA VAL A 83 -8.78 -1.84 -8.94
C VAL A 83 -9.11 -0.40 -9.28
N THR A 84 -8.31 0.55 -8.79
CA THR A 84 -8.38 1.94 -9.23
C THR A 84 -7.63 2.08 -10.56
N PRO A 85 -8.25 2.64 -11.61
CA PRO A 85 -7.56 2.93 -12.86
C PRO A 85 -6.39 3.90 -12.62
N GLU A 86 -5.21 3.51 -13.07
CA GLU A 86 -3.96 4.27 -12.96
C GLU A 86 -3.01 3.78 -14.04
N GLN A 87 -2.65 4.65 -14.99
CA GLN A 87 -2.00 4.23 -16.25
C GLN A 87 -0.71 3.44 -16.03
N ALA A 88 0.11 3.85 -15.05
CA ALA A 88 1.36 3.17 -14.74
C ALA A 88 1.19 1.76 -14.17
N HIS A 89 0.07 1.47 -13.52
CA HIS A 89 -0.15 0.25 -12.74
C HIS A 89 -1.32 -0.60 -13.23
N PHE A 90 -2.37 0.04 -13.72
CA PHE A 90 -3.53 -0.63 -14.30
C PHE A 90 -4.16 0.25 -15.39
N GLU A 91 -4.06 -0.16 -16.62
CA GLU A 91 -4.77 0.44 -17.75
C GLU A 91 -5.58 -0.61 -18.52
N THR A 92 -6.63 -0.14 -19.18
CA THR A 92 -7.38 -0.94 -20.16
C THR A 92 -7.18 -0.32 -21.53
N ARG A 93 -6.51 -1.05 -22.42
CA ARG A 93 -6.24 -0.61 -23.79
C ARG A 93 -6.54 -1.73 -24.77
N ASP A 94 -7.26 -1.40 -25.84
CA ASP A 94 -7.67 -2.36 -26.87
C ASP A 94 -8.38 -3.61 -26.31
N GLY A 95 -9.23 -3.43 -25.28
CA GLY A 95 -9.94 -4.51 -24.61
C GLY A 95 -9.04 -5.44 -23.77
N ARG A 96 -7.82 -5.03 -23.46
CA ARG A 96 -6.88 -5.79 -22.62
C ARG A 96 -6.45 -4.96 -21.42
N HIS A 97 -6.33 -5.62 -20.28
CA HIS A 97 -5.75 -5.03 -19.09
C HIS A 97 -4.23 -5.20 -19.10
N ARG A 98 -3.51 -4.16 -18.68
CA ARG A 98 -2.04 -4.12 -18.64
C ARG A 98 -1.57 -3.37 -17.40
N GLY A 99 -0.32 -3.60 -17.04
CA GLY A 99 0.36 -2.93 -15.95
C GLY A 99 0.77 -3.88 -14.83
N ARG A 100 1.58 -3.40 -13.93
CA ARG A 100 2.17 -4.23 -12.86
C ARG A 100 1.13 -4.89 -11.95
N THR A 101 0.03 -4.20 -11.71
CA THR A 101 -1.08 -4.78 -10.95
C THR A 101 -1.67 -5.98 -11.66
N VAL A 102 -1.81 -5.92 -12.99
CA VAL A 102 -2.31 -7.03 -13.80
C VAL A 102 -1.32 -8.20 -13.73
N ASP A 103 -0.02 -7.94 -13.93
CA ASP A 103 1.01 -8.99 -13.86
C ASP A 103 1.01 -9.70 -12.50
N ALA A 104 0.86 -8.95 -11.40
CA ALA A 104 0.82 -9.51 -10.06
C ALA A 104 -0.46 -10.33 -9.80
N VAL A 105 -1.61 -9.84 -10.24
CA VAL A 105 -2.89 -10.54 -10.09
C VAL A 105 -2.93 -11.81 -10.95
N ASP A 106 -2.41 -11.76 -12.16
CA ASP A 106 -2.34 -12.93 -13.05
C ASP A 106 -1.39 -14.00 -12.48
N ALA A 107 -0.26 -13.59 -11.87
CA ALA A 107 0.63 -14.51 -11.17
C ALA A 107 -0.06 -15.16 -9.95
N PHE A 108 -0.79 -14.39 -9.16
CA PHE A 108 -1.59 -14.93 -8.05
C PHE A 108 -2.66 -15.89 -8.54
N ALA A 109 -3.40 -15.52 -9.58
CA ALA A 109 -4.45 -16.37 -10.16
C ALA A 109 -3.89 -17.69 -10.72
N ALA A 110 -2.70 -17.67 -11.33
CA ALA A 110 -2.03 -18.88 -11.81
C ALA A 110 -1.69 -19.84 -10.66
N ILE A 111 -1.17 -19.31 -9.54
CA ILE A 111 -0.88 -20.12 -8.34
C ILE A 111 -2.18 -20.65 -7.73
N LEU A 112 -3.19 -19.81 -7.62
CA LEU A 112 -4.49 -20.20 -7.10
C LEU A 112 -5.11 -21.32 -7.92
N ASN A 113 -5.02 -21.25 -9.24
CA ASN A 113 -5.55 -22.25 -10.16
C ASN A 113 -4.87 -23.62 -10.05
N ASN A 114 -3.61 -23.66 -9.59
CA ASN A 114 -2.94 -24.93 -9.30
C ASN A 114 -3.50 -25.63 -8.03
N ALA A 115 -4.10 -24.85 -7.12
CA ALA A 115 -4.64 -25.35 -5.85
C ALA A 115 -6.16 -25.59 -5.91
N LEU A 116 -6.88 -24.97 -6.84
CA LEU A 116 -8.34 -25.07 -6.93
C LEU A 116 -8.77 -26.26 -7.79
N PRO A 117 -9.92 -26.89 -7.46
CA PRO A 117 -10.47 -28.00 -8.25
C PRO A 117 -10.97 -27.57 -9.64
N ARG A 118 -11.20 -26.27 -9.83
CA ARG A 118 -11.60 -25.65 -11.11
C ARG A 118 -10.85 -24.32 -11.27
N PRO A 119 -10.34 -24.01 -12.47
CA PRO A 119 -9.68 -22.76 -12.70
C PRO A 119 -10.66 -21.59 -12.62
N VAL A 120 -10.17 -20.46 -12.09
CA VAL A 120 -10.88 -19.20 -12.03
C VAL A 120 -10.29 -18.22 -13.03
N GLN A 121 -11.16 -17.42 -13.64
CA GLN A 121 -10.77 -16.28 -14.46
C GLN A 121 -10.72 -15.02 -13.59
N VAL A 122 -9.87 -14.08 -13.93
CA VAL A 122 -9.81 -12.78 -13.25
C VAL A 122 -10.81 -11.83 -13.89
N ALA A 123 -11.67 -11.23 -13.07
CA ALA A 123 -12.57 -10.15 -13.46
C ALA A 123 -12.13 -8.86 -12.76
N TYR A 124 -11.52 -7.94 -13.52
CA TYR A 124 -11.12 -6.63 -13.00
C TYR A 124 -12.34 -5.70 -12.96
N ILE A 125 -12.55 -5.05 -11.84
CA ILE A 125 -13.67 -4.13 -11.59
C ILE A 125 -13.10 -2.76 -11.26
N ALA A 126 -13.15 -1.86 -12.22
CA ALA A 126 -12.74 -0.48 -12.05
C ALA A 126 -13.56 0.17 -10.94
N THR A 127 -12.90 0.63 -9.91
CA THR A 127 -13.52 1.13 -8.68
C THR A 127 -12.80 2.40 -8.23
N PRO A 128 -13.52 3.48 -7.95
CA PRO A 128 -12.90 4.68 -7.35
C PRO A 128 -12.21 4.34 -6.03
N GLU A 129 -11.13 5.04 -5.73
CA GLU A 129 -10.28 4.77 -4.58
C GLU A 129 -11.05 4.82 -3.24
N ASP A 130 -11.90 5.82 -3.06
CA ASP A 130 -12.76 5.98 -1.88
C ASP A 130 -13.85 4.90 -1.75
N ALA A 131 -14.19 4.23 -2.84
CA ALA A 131 -15.18 3.17 -2.88
C ALA A 131 -14.61 1.76 -2.69
N LEU A 132 -13.28 1.56 -2.74
CA LEU A 132 -12.64 0.25 -2.70
C LEU A 132 -13.07 -0.58 -1.48
N VAL A 133 -12.94 -0.02 -0.27
CA VAL A 133 -13.30 -0.73 0.97
C VAL A 133 -14.80 -1.03 1.01
N THR A 134 -15.63 -0.04 0.71
CA THR A 134 -17.09 -0.20 0.71
C THR A 134 -17.54 -1.25 -0.31
N ALA A 135 -16.94 -1.24 -1.51
CA ALA A 135 -17.22 -2.22 -2.56
C ALA A 135 -16.79 -3.64 -2.17
N LEU A 136 -15.62 -3.77 -1.53
CA LEU A 136 -15.11 -5.04 -1.01
C LEU A 136 -16.04 -5.61 0.07
N LEU A 137 -16.44 -4.80 1.05
CA LEU A 137 -17.35 -5.18 2.11
C LEU A 137 -18.77 -5.51 1.60
N ALA A 138 -19.21 -4.83 0.55
CA ALA A 138 -20.47 -5.14 -0.12
C ALA A 138 -20.43 -6.41 -1.00
N GLY A 139 -19.26 -7.05 -1.16
CA GLY A 139 -19.11 -8.25 -1.99
C GLY A 139 -19.14 -7.96 -3.49
N LYS A 140 -18.83 -6.74 -3.92
CA LYS A 140 -18.64 -6.41 -5.34
C LYS A 140 -17.33 -6.97 -5.89
N GLY A 141 -16.33 -7.18 -5.02
CA GLY A 141 -15.06 -7.82 -5.31
C GLY A 141 -14.65 -8.76 -4.20
N ASP A 142 -13.61 -9.53 -4.46
CA ASP A 142 -13.02 -10.50 -3.53
C ASP A 142 -11.72 -9.97 -2.95
N ILE A 143 -10.96 -9.24 -3.78
CA ILE A 143 -9.70 -8.60 -3.43
C ILE A 143 -9.77 -7.13 -3.85
N ALA A 144 -9.31 -6.22 -3.02
CA ALA A 144 -8.97 -4.85 -3.39
C ALA A 144 -7.45 -4.76 -3.47
N VAL A 145 -6.92 -4.31 -4.61
CA VAL A 145 -5.47 -4.22 -4.85
C VAL A 145 -4.97 -2.79 -4.68
N ASN A 146 -3.69 -2.65 -4.30
CA ASN A 146 -3.03 -1.35 -4.11
C ASN A 146 -3.77 -0.39 -3.17
N LEU A 147 -4.45 -0.95 -2.18
CA LEU A 147 -5.17 -0.16 -1.18
C LEU A 147 -4.18 0.44 -0.17
N ARG A 148 -4.27 1.74 0.07
CA ARG A 148 -3.50 2.40 1.14
C ARG A 148 -3.87 1.80 2.49
N LEU A 149 -2.89 1.29 3.21
CA LEU A 149 -3.07 0.79 4.56
C LEU A 149 -3.17 1.99 5.51
N THR A 150 -4.31 2.12 6.17
CA THR A 150 -4.54 3.06 7.27
C THR A 150 -5.14 2.32 8.45
N PHE A 151 -5.05 2.92 9.63
CA PHE A 151 -5.60 2.32 10.85
C PHE A 151 -7.11 2.03 10.70
N GLU A 152 -7.86 2.98 10.15
CA GLU A 152 -9.31 2.86 9.98
C GLU A 152 -9.68 1.75 8.98
N ARG A 153 -8.87 1.54 7.95
CA ARG A 153 -9.09 0.47 6.96
C ARG A 153 -8.71 -0.90 7.51
N ASP A 154 -7.66 -0.99 8.32
CA ASP A 154 -7.21 -2.24 8.95
C ASP A 154 -8.25 -2.80 9.93
N ASP A 155 -8.99 -1.92 10.58
CA ASP A 155 -10.15 -2.32 11.39
C ASP A 155 -11.29 -2.95 10.57
N GLN A 156 -11.39 -2.66 9.27
CA GLN A 156 -12.50 -3.10 8.42
C GLN A 156 -12.17 -4.30 7.54
N VAL A 157 -10.94 -4.41 7.05
CA VAL A 157 -10.51 -5.42 6.09
C VAL A 157 -9.29 -6.18 6.59
N SER A 158 -8.91 -7.26 5.92
CA SER A 158 -7.69 -8.03 6.19
C SER A 158 -6.65 -7.66 5.15
N PHE A 159 -5.55 -7.03 5.56
CA PHE A 159 -4.44 -6.72 4.69
C PHE A 159 -3.46 -7.90 4.57
N ALA A 160 -2.93 -8.07 3.37
CA ALA A 160 -1.76 -8.91 3.09
C ALA A 160 -0.46 -8.19 3.47
N PRO A 161 0.70 -8.86 3.44
CA PRO A 161 1.98 -8.19 3.52
C PRO A 161 2.08 -7.04 2.50
N PRO A 162 2.76 -5.94 2.86
CA PRO A 162 2.84 -4.77 1.99
C PRO A 162 3.40 -5.07 0.60
N VAL A 163 2.77 -4.52 -0.42
CA VAL A 163 3.30 -4.45 -1.78
C VAL A 163 4.42 -3.42 -1.85
N ARG A 164 4.21 -2.29 -1.17
CA ARG A 164 5.18 -1.20 -1.08
C ARG A 164 5.06 -0.47 0.25
N THR A 165 6.20 -0.03 0.77
CA THR A 165 6.33 0.79 1.99
C THR A 165 7.16 2.03 1.70
N GLY A 166 7.14 3.00 2.61
CA GLY A 166 7.94 4.21 2.49
C GLY A 166 7.47 5.16 1.38
N ILE A 167 6.20 5.10 1.02
CA ILE A 167 5.61 5.95 -0.03
C ILE A 167 5.54 7.39 0.46
N ARG A 168 5.99 8.30 -0.38
CA ARG A 168 5.93 9.74 -0.13
C ARG A 168 4.91 10.39 -1.05
N GLU A 169 4.05 11.21 -0.50
CA GLU A 169 3.13 12.05 -1.27
C GLU A 169 3.80 13.41 -1.55
N TRP A 170 4.34 13.57 -2.75
CA TRP A 170 5.00 14.81 -3.16
C TRP A 170 4.02 15.85 -3.66
N ILE A 171 4.28 17.12 -3.32
CA ILE A 171 3.62 18.24 -3.97
C ILE A 171 4.39 18.59 -5.23
N VAL A 172 3.68 18.56 -6.35
CA VAL A 172 4.24 18.93 -7.67
C VAL A 172 3.57 20.21 -8.10
N THR A 173 4.40 21.21 -8.45
CA THR A 173 3.93 22.52 -8.89
C THR A 173 4.26 22.78 -10.35
N GLY A 174 3.47 23.63 -10.99
CA GLY A 174 3.67 24.02 -12.38
C GLY A 174 4.84 25.00 -12.58
N PRO A 175 5.23 25.25 -13.84
CA PRO A 175 6.43 26.02 -14.19
C PRO A 175 6.41 27.47 -13.71
N SER A 176 5.24 28.06 -13.54
CA SER A 176 5.07 29.44 -13.07
C SER A 176 4.92 29.56 -11.54
N VAL A 177 4.89 28.44 -10.82
CA VAL A 177 4.76 28.43 -9.37
C VAL A 177 6.13 28.29 -8.72
N PRO A 178 6.54 29.19 -7.81
CA PRO A 178 7.81 29.07 -7.11
C PRO A 178 7.95 27.72 -6.40
N ALA A 179 9.16 27.15 -6.42
CA ALA A 179 9.46 25.92 -5.69
C ALA A 179 9.11 26.06 -4.19
N LEU A 180 8.69 24.96 -3.61
CA LEU A 180 8.42 24.89 -2.18
C LEU A 180 9.71 24.52 -1.44
N VAL A 181 9.94 25.16 -0.31
CA VAL A 181 11.08 24.87 0.57
C VAL A 181 10.60 24.07 1.79
N SER A 182 9.35 24.26 2.18
CA SER A 182 8.74 23.60 3.33
C SER A 182 7.25 23.33 3.08
N LEU A 183 6.62 22.54 3.97
CA LEU A 183 5.17 22.30 3.92
C LEU A 183 4.35 23.56 4.22
N GLU A 184 4.89 24.48 4.99
CA GLU A 184 4.25 25.77 5.30
C GLU A 184 4.06 26.64 4.04
N ASP A 185 4.92 26.48 3.05
CA ASP A 185 4.83 27.21 1.78
C ASP A 185 3.61 26.82 0.93
N VAL A 186 2.96 25.71 1.28
CA VAL A 186 1.69 25.28 0.67
C VAL A 186 0.53 26.17 1.13
N GLY A 187 0.70 26.82 2.29
CA GLY A 187 -0.29 27.72 2.85
C GLY A 187 -0.68 28.85 1.90
N GLY A 188 -1.99 29.05 1.71
CA GLY A 188 -2.56 30.03 0.78
C GLY A 188 -2.47 29.65 -0.70
N ARG A 189 -1.78 28.56 -1.07
CA ARG A 189 -1.71 28.10 -2.46
C ARG A 189 -2.89 27.19 -2.82
N THR A 190 -3.21 27.14 -4.10
CA THR A 190 -4.22 26.22 -4.63
C THR A 190 -3.59 24.90 -4.99
N VAL A 191 -4.09 23.80 -4.45
CA VAL A 191 -3.67 22.44 -4.77
C VAL A 191 -4.88 21.66 -5.28
N HIS A 192 -4.73 21.04 -6.44
CA HIS A 192 -5.77 20.26 -7.08
C HIS A 192 -5.58 18.77 -6.79
N VAL A 193 -6.64 18.10 -6.32
CA VAL A 193 -6.62 16.67 -5.99
C VAL A 193 -7.87 15.98 -6.52
N ARG A 194 -7.82 14.67 -6.70
CA ARG A 194 -8.99 13.86 -7.07
C ARG A 194 -9.98 13.78 -5.91
N ARG A 195 -11.26 13.74 -6.24
CA ARG A 195 -12.30 13.51 -5.25
C ARG A 195 -12.12 12.14 -4.59
N GLY A 196 -12.11 12.10 -3.26
CA GLY A 196 -12.05 10.86 -2.49
C GLY A 196 -10.70 10.13 -2.53
N SER A 197 -9.64 10.75 -3.11
CA SER A 197 -8.29 10.16 -3.07
C SER A 197 -7.66 10.27 -1.68
N ASP A 198 -6.67 9.42 -1.42
CA ASP A 198 -5.85 9.52 -0.21
C ASP A 198 -5.10 10.86 -0.15
N HIS A 199 -4.70 11.41 -1.31
CA HIS A 199 -4.11 12.76 -1.43
C HIS A 199 -5.07 13.86 -0.94
N HIS A 200 -6.37 13.74 -1.24
CA HIS A 200 -7.38 14.67 -0.73
C HIS A 200 -7.45 14.62 0.81
N ALA A 201 -7.46 13.42 1.38
CA ALA A 201 -7.46 13.24 2.83
C ALA A 201 -6.16 13.79 3.47
N SER A 202 -5.00 13.57 2.86
CA SER A 202 -3.71 14.08 3.31
C SER A 202 -3.66 15.60 3.31
N LEU A 203 -4.21 16.24 2.27
CA LEU A 203 -4.26 17.71 2.18
C LEU A 203 -5.20 18.33 3.23
N ILE A 204 -6.30 17.67 3.56
CA ILE A 204 -7.19 18.09 4.67
C ILE A 204 -6.42 18.03 6.01
N ARG A 205 -5.65 16.94 6.24
CA ARG A 205 -4.81 16.81 7.44
C ARG A 205 -3.74 17.91 7.50
N LEU A 206 -3.04 18.17 6.38
CA LEU A 206 -2.06 19.25 6.28
C LEU A 206 -2.70 20.59 6.60
N ASN A 207 -3.88 20.90 6.08
CA ASN A 207 -4.58 22.14 6.37
C ASN A 207 -4.92 22.29 7.86
N THR A 208 -5.22 21.20 8.54
CA THR A 208 -5.42 21.21 10.00
C THR A 208 -4.12 21.54 10.72
N GLN A 209 -2.99 20.95 10.31
CA GLN A 209 -1.66 21.24 10.86
C GLN A 209 -1.26 22.69 10.64
N LEU A 210 -1.44 23.23 9.41
CA LEU A 210 -1.14 24.63 9.09
C LEU A 210 -1.93 25.61 9.98
N LYS A 211 -3.21 25.34 10.19
CA LYS A 211 -4.04 26.14 11.10
C LYS A 211 -3.53 26.10 12.54
N ASN A 212 -3.11 24.94 13.03
CA ASN A 212 -2.59 24.78 14.40
C ASN A 212 -1.30 25.58 14.65
N ILE A 213 -0.53 25.87 13.59
CA ILE A 213 0.68 26.70 13.67
C ILE A 213 0.43 28.15 13.15
N ASN A 214 -0.83 28.59 13.10
CA ASN A 214 -1.26 29.91 12.62
C ASN A 214 -0.80 30.25 11.19
N ARG A 215 -0.74 29.25 10.30
CA ARG A 215 -0.51 29.43 8.87
C ARG A 215 -1.82 29.34 8.10
N ALA A 216 -1.88 30.06 6.97
CA ALA A 216 -3.02 29.96 6.07
C ALA A 216 -3.15 28.51 5.54
N PRO A 217 -4.35 27.94 5.47
CA PRO A 217 -4.53 26.64 4.82
C PRO A 217 -4.35 26.75 3.30
N ALA A 218 -4.00 25.65 2.65
CA ALA A 218 -4.07 25.52 1.21
C ALA A 218 -5.54 25.59 0.74
N THR A 219 -5.77 26.18 -0.43
CA THR A 219 -7.05 26.10 -1.12
C THR A 219 -7.14 24.76 -1.84
N ILE A 220 -8.06 23.90 -1.42
CA ILE A 220 -8.27 22.59 -2.02
C ILE A 220 -9.23 22.73 -3.20
N THR A 221 -8.79 22.35 -4.39
CA THR A 221 -9.66 22.21 -5.56
C THR A 221 -9.85 20.73 -5.86
N VAL A 222 -11.10 20.29 -5.96
CA VAL A 222 -11.41 18.88 -6.10
C VAL A 222 -11.86 18.56 -7.52
N GLY A 223 -11.10 17.73 -8.21
CA GLY A 223 -11.40 17.22 -9.53
C GLY A 223 -12.34 16.00 -9.51
N SER A 224 -12.57 15.45 -10.69
CA SER A 224 -13.34 14.21 -10.85
C SER A 224 -12.60 13.02 -10.24
N ALA A 225 -13.34 12.08 -9.65
CA ALA A 225 -12.79 10.78 -9.23
C ALA A 225 -12.36 9.89 -10.42
N ALA A 226 -12.79 10.23 -11.64
CA ALA A 226 -12.40 9.51 -12.86
C ALA A 226 -11.07 10.00 -13.48
N GLN A 227 -10.54 11.15 -13.01
CA GLN A 227 -9.20 11.59 -13.41
C GLN A 227 -8.15 10.70 -12.77
N THR A 228 -7.02 10.50 -13.43
CA THR A 228 -5.86 9.83 -12.85
C THR A 228 -4.86 10.87 -12.32
N ASP A 229 -3.87 10.43 -11.54
CA ASP A 229 -2.81 11.34 -11.08
C ASP A 229 -1.94 11.79 -12.26
N GLU A 230 -1.76 10.94 -13.26
CA GLU A 230 -1.08 11.28 -14.52
C GLU A 230 -1.81 12.40 -15.27
N ASP A 231 -3.15 12.36 -15.32
CA ASP A 231 -3.95 13.43 -15.95
C ASP A 231 -3.71 14.77 -15.23
N LEU A 232 -3.70 14.76 -13.90
CA LEU A 232 -3.44 15.95 -13.10
C LEU A 232 -2.02 16.48 -13.31
N LEU A 233 -1.01 15.61 -13.34
CA LEU A 233 0.37 15.98 -13.61
C LEU A 233 0.54 16.59 -15.01
N GLN A 234 -0.15 16.08 -16.03
CA GLN A 234 -0.14 16.68 -17.36
C GLN A 234 -0.76 18.08 -17.37
N LEU A 235 -1.86 18.29 -16.64
CA LEU A 235 -2.48 19.60 -16.50
C LEU A 235 -1.58 20.60 -15.77
N VAL A 236 -0.87 20.16 -14.73
CA VAL A 236 0.11 20.96 -13.99
C VAL A 236 1.30 21.29 -14.89
N ASN A 237 1.83 20.30 -15.62
CA ASN A 237 2.92 20.49 -16.58
C ASN A 237 2.58 21.51 -17.68
N ALA A 238 1.34 21.50 -18.13
CA ALA A 238 0.83 22.46 -19.13
C ALA A 238 0.49 23.85 -18.53
N GLY A 239 0.72 24.08 -17.23
CA GLY A 239 0.38 25.33 -16.54
C GLY A 239 -1.11 25.60 -16.38
N LYS A 240 -1.98 24.60 -16.63
CA LYS A 240 -3.44 24.72 -16.48
C LYS A 240 -3.89 24.59 -15.04
N LEU A 241 -3.14 23.87 -14.22
CA LEU A 241 -3.31 23.76 -12.78
C LEU A 241 -2.02 24.21 -12.08
N PRO A 242 -2.11 24.89 -10.92
CA PRO A 242 -0.92 25.39 -10.23
C PRO A 242 -0.13 24.29 -9.52
N ALA A 243 -0.81 23.32 -8.91
CA ALA A 243 -0.19 22.25 -8.16
C ALA A 243 -1.12 21.04 -8.02
N THR A 244 -0.52 19.85 -7.81
CA THR A 244 -1.19 18.62 -7.41
C THR A 244 -0.34 17.86 -6.40
N ILE A 245 -0.88 16.76 -5.87
CA ILE A 245 -0.16 15.78 -5.05
C ILE A 245 -0.09 14.47 -5.82
N VAL A 246 1.03 13.77 -5.71
CA VAL A 246 1.25 12.47 -6.34
C VAL A 246 2.15 11.60 -5.45
N ASP A 247 1.93 10.32 -5.46
CA ASP A 247 2.85 9.36 -4.86
C ASP A 247 4.17 9.32 -5.65
N ASP A 248 5.29 9.26 -4.94
CA ASP A 248 6.63 9.27 -5.51
C ASP A 248 6.82 8.19 -6.59
N TYR A 249 6.37 6.98 -6.32
CA TYR A 249 6.50 5.86 -7.26
C TYR A 249 5.62 6.01 -8.51
N VAL A 250 4.47 6.67 -8.42
CA VAL A 250 3.61 6.99 -9.58
C VAL A 250 4.32 8.00 -10.45
N PHE A 251 4.82 9.08 -9.85
CA PHE A 251 5.58 10.10 -10.57
C PHE A 251 6.78 9.50 -11.33
N GLU A 252 7.59 8.69 -10.65
CA GLU A 252 8.78 8.07 -11.26
C GLU A 252 8.41 7.09 -12.38
N ALA A 253 7.27 6.41 -12.28
CA ALA A 253 6.85 5.45 -13.29
C ALA A 253 6.30 6.09 -14.57
N CYS A 254 5.58 7.21 -14.47
CA CYS A 254 4.88 7.81 -15.62
C CYS A 254 5.47 9.12 -16.10
N CYS A 255 5.96 9.94 -15.19
CA CYS A 255 5.95 11.37 -15.42
C CYS A 255 7.30 12.06 -15.17
N ALA A 256 8.36 11.30 -14.87
CA ALA A 256 9.70 11.81 -14.63
C ALA A 256 10.30 12.59 -15.82
N ALA A 257 9.80 12.36 -17.03
CA ALA A 257 10.22 13.05 -18.24
C ALA A 257 9.50 14.40 -18.48
N LEU A 258 8.50 14.76 -17.67
CA LEU A 258 7.77 16.03 -17.81
C LEU A 258 8.64 17.19 -17.31
N SER A 259 9.07 18.04 -18.21
CA SER A 259 10.06 19.11 -17.94
C SER A 259 9.47 20.39 -17.34
N GLY A 260 8.16 20.58 -17.40
CA GLY A 260 7.46 21.75 -16.87
C GLY A 260 7.03 21.62 -15.42
N LEU A 261 7.47 20.59 -14.71
CA LEU A 261 7.10 20.33 -13.33
C LEU A 261 8.23 20.67 -12.36
N ASN A 262 7.90 21.39 -11.29
CA ASN A 262 8.75 21.53 -10.11
C ASN A 262 8.37 20.45 -9.09
N VAL A 263 9.19 19.43 -9.00
CA VAL A 263 8.98 18.32 -8.04
C VAL A 263 9.68 18.64 -6.74
N ASN A 264 8.92 18.89 -5.70
CA ASN A 264 9.45 19.25 -4.40
C ASN A 264 9.71 17.98 -3.57
N ARG A 265 10.78 17.25 -3.91
CA ARG A 265 11.10 15.91 -3.35
C ARG A 265 11.32 15.91 -1.84
N ASP A 266 11.76 17.04 -1.29
CA ASP A 266 11.99 17.21 0.15
C ASP A 266 10.75 17.70 0.90
N VAL A 267 9.69 18.06 0.17
CA VAL A 267 8.42 18.54 0.72
C VAL A 267 7.33 17.50 0.46
N ALA A 268 7.17 16.56 1.37
CA ALA A 268 6.17 15.51 1.29
C ALA A 268 5.00 15.80 2.26
N VAL A 269 3.76 15.72 1.76
CA VAL A 269 2.54 15.88 2.56
C VAL A 269 2.36 14.70 3.50
N SER A 270 2.77 13.52 3.07
CA SER A 270 2.78 12.28 3.84
C SER A 270 4.06 11.51 3.52
N GLN A 271 4.57 10.79 4.53
CA GLN A 271 5.74 9.92 4.43
C GLN A 271 5.36 8.55 4.99
N ASP A 272 6.16 7.56 4.66
CA ASP A 272 5.99 6.19 5.17
C ASP A 272 4.64 5.54 4.82
N GLY A 273 4.02 5.99 3.72
CA GLY A 273 2.81 5.38 3.20
C GLY A 273 3.03 3.90 2.86
N ILE A 274 1.98 3.11 3.03
CA ILE A 274 2.00 1.66 2.78
C ILE A 274 0.83 1.32 1.87
N ILE A 275 1.07 0.54 0.82
CA ILE A 275 0.01 -0.09 0.03
C ILE A 275 0.09 -1.61 0.13
N ALA A 276 -1.07 -2.23 0.18
CA ALA A 276 -1.20 -3.68 0.25
C ALA A 276 -2.48 -4.14 -0.47
N TRP A 277 -2.58 -5.45 -0.70
CA TRP A 277 -3.86 -6.04 -1.10
C TRP A 277 -4.70 -6.30 0.13
N ALA A 278 -6.02 -6.17 -0.03
CA ALA A 278 -6.97 -6.39 1.04
C ALA A 278 -8.08 -7.34 0.63
N THR A 279 -8.53 -8.13 1.59
CA THR A 279 -9.67 -9.05 1.48
C THR A 279 -10.66 -8.75 2.60
N ARG A 280 -11.88 -9.27 2.51
CA ARG A 280 -12.79 -9.23 3.66
C ARG A 280 -12.25 -10.09 4.80
N LYS A 281 -12.51 -9.71 6.03
CA LYS A 281 -12.10 -10.47 7.24
C LYS A 281 -12.77 -11.84 7.33
N ASP A 282 -13.96 -12.00 6.77
CA ASP A 282 -14.70 -13.26 6.70
C ASP A 282 -14.24 -14.21 5.57
N ALA A 283 -13.42 -13.75 4.63
CA ALA A 283 -12.83 -14.57 3.57
C ALA A 283 -11.48 -15.16 4.02
N VAL A 284 -11.50 -16.04 5.00
CA VAL A 284 -10.31 -16.51 5.73
C VAL A 284 -9.33 -17.27 4.83
N ALA A 285 -9.83 -18.19 4.01
CA ALA A 285 -9.00 -18.98 3.11
C ALA A 285 -8.39 -18.14 1.99
N LEU A 286 -9.15 -17.21 1.41
CA LEU A 286 -8.62 -16.25 0.42
C LEU A 286 -7.57 -15.35 1.05
N SER A 287 -7.82 -14.82 2.26
CA SER A 287 -6.86 -14.01 3.01
C SER A 287 -5.55 -14.75 3.26
N ALA A 288 -5.62 -16.04 3.61
CA ALA A 288 -4.44 -16.87 3.79
C ALA A 288 -3.68 -17.05 2.46
N ALA A 289 -4.39 -17.38 1.36
CA ALA A 289 -3.76 -17.56 0.05
C ALA A 289 -3.05 -16.28 -0.45
N VAL A 290 -3.67 -15.10 -0.25
CA VAL A 290 -3.04 -13.82 -0.61
C VAL A 290 -1.81 -13.55 0.26
N ARG A 291 -1.86 -13.81 1.55
CA ARG A 291 -0.70 -13.67 2.44
C ARG A 291 0.45 -14.61 2.05
N ASP A 292 0.14 -15.87 1.75
CA ASP A 292 1.14 -16.86 1.32
C ASP A 292 1.80 -16.45 0.00
N PHE A 293 1.03 -15.91 -0.94
CA PHE A 293 1.56 -15.36 -2.18
C PHE A 293 2.62 -14.28 -1.93
N PHE A 294 2.32 -13.27 -1.11
CA PHE A 294 3.26 -12.19 -0.81
C PHE A 294 4.42 -12.62 0.11
N SER A 295 4.26 -13.69 0.89
CA SER A 295 5.35 -14.24 1.70
C SER A 295 6.41 -14.93 0.85
N THR A 296 6.00 -15.53 -0.27
CA THR A 296 6.85 -16.29 -1.18
C THR A 296 7.27 -15.51 -2.42
N HIS A 297 6.49 -14.52 -2.82
CA HIS A 297 6.72 -13.70 -4.02
C HIS A 297 6.93 -12.24 -3.62
N ARG A 298 8.19 -11.80 -3.58
CA ARG A 298 8.49 -10.38 -3.42
C ARG A 298 8.23 -9.68 -4.74
N LEU A 299 7.18 -8.87 -4.77
CA LEU A 299 6.95 -7.94 -5.89
C LEU A 299 8.05 -6.87 -5.84
N SER A 300 9.02 -6.92 -6.73
CA SER A 300 9.97 -5.82 -6.89
C SER A 300 9.29 -4.71 -7.67
N TRP A 301 8.79 -3.71 -6.96
CA TRP A 301 8.42 -2.44 -7.54
C TRP A 301 9.68 -1.56 -7.53
N PRO A 302 10.09 -0.94 -8.66
CA PRO A 302 11.23 -0.05 -8.70
C PRO A 302 11.06 1.15 -7.80
#